data_fa4b5fece7271b4f2ca945d8cdfa3623
#
_entry.id   fa4b5fece7271b4f2ca945d8cdfa3623
#
_cell.length_a   1.000
_cell.length_b   1.000
_cell.length_c   1.000
_cell.angle_alpha   90.00
_cell.angle_beta   90.00
_cell.angle_gamma   90.00
#
_symmetry.space_group_name_H-M   'P 1'
#
loop_
_entity.id
_entity.type
_entity.pdbx_description
1 polymer ?
#
loop_
_entity_poly.entity_id
_entity_poly.type
_entity_poly.pdbx_seq_one_letter_code
_entity_poly.pdbx_strand_id
1 'polypeptide(L)'
;MFYNDLNTIIFKRSKQMNNILIIYSTTDGHTLTISKTIANYLKTNSNILITPLINCKKDDLKNNDVIIIGASIRYGKHNPKVKEFIKNNLMILETKKSAFFTVNVVARKENKNQPETNPYLIKFLKSITWKPDIVDVFAGRLDYPSLNFWDKQIIRLIMYITKGPIDLKKTYEFTDWNRVESFAQKIINLSK
;
A
#
# COMPACT_ATOMS: atom_id res chain seq x y z
N MET A 1 -60.34 26.30 9.11
CA MET A 1 -58.97 26.79 9.38
C MET A 1 -58.11 25.56 9.68
N PHE A 2 -57.51 24.97 8.66
CA PHE A 2 -56.77 23.72 8.77
C PHE A 2 -55.32 24.04 8.58
N TYR A 3 -54.52 23.84 9.64
CA TYR A 3 -53.07 23.89 9.58
C TYR A 3 -52.55 22.53 9.08
N ASN A 4 -51.96 22.53 7.88
CA ASN A 4 -51.20 21.42 7.38
C ASN A 4 -49.76 21.58 7.84
N ASP A 5 -49.40 20.87 8.93
CA ASP A 5 -48.02 20.67 9.29
C ASP A 5 -47.41 19.60 8.34
N LEU A 6 -46.75 20.07 7.30
CA LEU A 6 -45.88 19.24 6.47
C LEU A 6 -44.58 18.98 7.24
N ASN A 7 -44.56 17.88 7.99
CA ASN A 7 -43.35 17.32 8.51
C ASN A 7 -42.43 16.95 7.33
N THR A 8 -41.52 17.84 7.01
CA THR A 8 -40.41 17.57 6.10
C THR A 8 -39.49 16.59 6.78
N ILE A 9 -39.70 15.31 6.52
CA ILE A 9 -38.79 14.23 6.93
C ILE A 9 -37.49 14.43 6.14
N ILE A 10 -36.55 15.13 6.74
CA ILE A 10 -35.18 15.20 6.23
C ILE A 10 -34.58 13.80 6.45
N PHE A 11 -34.68 12.94 5.43
CA PHE A 11 -33.87 11.74 5.36
C PHE A 11 -32.41 12.18 5.30
N LYS A 12 -31.77 12.28 6.46
CA LYS A 12 -30.32 12.27 6.55
C LYS A 12 -29.87 10.95 5.91
N ARG A 13 -29.51 10.97 4.63
CA ARG A 13 -28.85 9.84 3.98
C ARG A 13 -27.66 9.49 4.85
N SER A 14 -27.76 8.41 5.63
CA SER A 14 -26.62 7.87 6.37
C SER A 14 -25.51 7.66 5.32
N LYS A 15 -24.41 8.37 5.46
CA LYS A 15 -23.28 8.25 4.53
C LYS A 15 -22.82 6.79 4.61
N GLN A 16 -23.15 6.00 3.58
CA GLN A 16 -22.75 4.60 3.53
C GLN A 16 -21.23 4.55 3.64
N MET A 17 -20.73 3.85 4.66
CA MET A 17 -19.28 3.69 4.85
C MET A 17 -18.75 2.73 3.79
N ASN A 18 -17.69 3.13 3.09
CA ASN A 18 -17.03 2.25 2.14
C ASN A 18 -16.29 1.13 2.87
N ASN A 19 -16.30 -0.06 2.30
CA ASN A 19 -15.51 -1.19 2.77
C ASN A 19 -14.17 -1.18 2.00
N ILE A 20 -13.07 -1.10 2.72
CA ILE A 20 -11.73 -1.02 2.14
C ILE A 20 -10.91 -2.23 2.57
N LEU A 21 -10.38 -2.94 1.60
CA LEU A 21 -9.48 -4.06 1.80
C LEU A 21 -8.03 -3.62 1.54
N ILE A 22 -7.17 -3.79 2.54
CA ILE A 22 -5.73 -3.58 2.40
C ILE A 22 -5.03 -4.94 2.42
N ILE A 23 -4.47 -5.32 1.30
CA ILE A 23 -3.73 -6.57 1.11
C ILE A 23 -2.25 -6.24 1.13
N TYR A 24 -1.46 -6.96 1.93
CA TYR A 24 -0.04 -6.70 2.00
C TYR A 24 0.82 -7.94 1.76
N SER A 25 1.96 -7.73 1.09
CA SER A 25 3.07 -8.68 0.98
C SER A 25 4.32 -8.03 1.55
N THR A 26 4.85 -8.60 2.63
CA THR A 26 6.00 -8.05 3.36
C THR A 26 7.07 -9.09 3.60
N THR A 27 8.33 -8.68 3.62
CA THR A 27 9.46 -9.54 4.02
C THR A 27 9.86 -9.26 5.46
N ASP A 28 10.05 -7.98 5.79
CA ASP A 28 10.59 -7.55 7.08
C ASP A 28 9.52 -6.81 7.94
N GLY A 29 8.23 -7.01 7.65
CA GLY A 29 7.11 -6.44 8.42
C GLY A 29 6.79 -4.97 8.11
N HIS A 30 7.65 -4.21 7.45
CA HIS A 30 7.47 -2.77 7.30
C HIS A 30 6.30 -2.39 6.37
N THR A 31 6.02 -3.18 5.34
CA THR A 31 4.82 -2.97 4.50
C THR A 31 3.53 -3.09 5.32
N LEU A 32 3.48 -4.00 6.30
CA LEU A 32 2.36 -4.10 7.24
C LEU A 32 2.26 -2.83 8.12
N THR A 33 3.39 -2.29 8.60
CA THR A 33 3.40 -1.04 9.37
C THR A 33 2.79 0.10 8.56
N ILE A 34 3.22 0.28 7.31
CA ILE A 34 2.65 1.29 6.40
C ILE A 34 1.16 1.02 6.16
N SER A 35 0.75 -0.23 5.91
CA SER A 35 -0.65 -0.61 5.72
C SER A 35 -1.53 -0.25 6.93
N LYS A 36 -1.03 -0.49 8.15
CA LYS A 36 -1.74 -0.11 9.40
C LYS A 36 -1.83 1.41 9.55
N THR A 37 -0.80 2.14 9.17
CA THR A 37 -0.82 3.61 9.19
C THR A 37 -1.85 4.17 8.21
N ILE A 38 -1.88 3.65 6.96
CA ILE A 38 -2.92 4.00 5.98
C ILE A 38 -4.32 3.70 6.55
N ALA A 39 -4.53 2.51 7.12
CA ALA A 39 -5.80 2.14 7.73
C ALA A 39 -6.22 3.11 8.84
N ASN A 40 -5.28 3.58 9.66
CA ASN A 40 -5.58 4.55 10.72
C ASN A 40 -6.11 5.88 10.18
N TYR A 41 -5.63 6.35 9.03
CA TYR A 41 -6.17 7.54 8.37
C TYR A 41 -7.56 7.30 7.74
N LEU A 42 -7.81 6.07 7.26
CA LEU A 42 -9.06 5.73 6.54
C LEU A 42 -10.22 5.37 7.48
N LYS A 43 -9.97 4.87 8.69
CA LYS A 43 -10.96 4.28 9.59
C LYS A 43 -12.09 5.20 10.02
N THR A 44 -11.89 6.52 9.96
CA THR A 44 -12.92 7.51 10.35
C THR A 44 -14.13 7.49 9.41
N ASN A 45 -13.93 7.10 8.14
CA ASN A 45 -14.94 7.16 7.10
C ASN A 45 -15.20 5.81 6.41
N SER A 46 -14.54 4.72 6.85
CA SER A 46 -14.58 3.43 6.16
C SER A 46 -14.39 2.26 7.12
N ASN A 47 -14.96 1.12 6.76
CA ASN A 47 -14.65 -0.16 7.39
C ASN A 47 -13.38 -0.72 6.75
N ILE A 48 -12.39 -1.08 7.55
CA ILE A 48 -11.08 -1.49 7.03
C ILE A 48 -10.81 -2.95 7.40
N LEU A 49 -10.51 -3.75 6.38
CA LEU A 49 -9.94 -5.09 6.54
C LEU A 49 -8.48 -5.09 6.07
N ILE A 50 -7.56 -5.53 6.92
CA ILE A 50 -6.15 -5.71 6.56
C ILE A 50 -5.84 -7.20 6.57
N THR A 51 -5.31 -7.72 5.46
CA THR A 51 -4.98 -9.14 5.34
C THR A 51 -3.65 -9.37 4.62
N PRO A 52 -2.84 -10.36 5.04
CA PRO A 52 -1.69 -10.76 4.25
C PRO A 52 -2.16 -11.37 2.92
N LEU A 53 -1.42 -11.12 1.85
CA LEU A 53 -1.77 -11.57 0.50
C LEU A 53 -2.04 -13.08 0.41
N ILE A 54 -1.31 -13.87 1.18
CA ILE A 54 -1.46 -15.34 1.20
C ILE A 54 -2.79 -15.80 1.80
N ASN A 55 -3.43 -15.00 2.64
CA ASN A 55 -4.68 -15.32 3.33
C ASN A 55 -5.90 -14.67 2.68
N CYS A 56 -5.70 -13.78 1.70
CA CYS A 56 -6.79 -13.07 1.04
C CYS A 56 -7.64 -14.03 0.19
N LYS A 57 -8.94 -14.04 0.46
CA LYS A 57 -9.91 -14.88 -0.26
C LYS A 57 -10.61 -14.06 -1.36
N LYS A 58 -11.18 -14.75 -2.35
CA LYS A 58 -11.98 -14.08 -3.40
C LYS A 58 -13.17 -13.32 -2.86
N ASP A 59 -13.78 -13.79 -1.78
CA ASP A 59 -14.92 -13.11 -1.18
C ASP A 59 -14.50 -11.81 -0.46
N ASP A 60 -13.27 -11.75 0.08
CA ASP A 60 -12.73 -10.49 0.60
C ASP A 60 -12.63 -9.44 -0.50
N LEU A 61 -12.22 -9.82 -1.72
CA LEU A 61 -12.16 -8.92 -2.87
C LEU A 61 -13.56 -8.45 -3.32
N LYS A 62 -14.53 -9.38 -3.35
CA LYS A 62 -15.90 -9.07 -3.80
C LYS A 62 -16.64 -8.13 -2.85
N ASN A 63 -16.46 -8.35 -1.54
CA ASN A 63 -17.22 -7.66 -0.47
C ASN A 63 -16.65 -6.29 -0.12
N ASN A 64 -15.57 -5.85 -0.75
CA ASN A 64 -14.97 -4.54 -0.51
C ASN A 64 -15.10 -3.63 -1.75
N ASP A 65 -15.30 -2.34 -1.53
CA ASP A 65 -15.49 -1.32 -2.57
C ASP A 65 -14.16 -0.82 -3.11
N VAL A 66 -13.15 -0.74 -2.24
CA VAL A 66 -11.80 -0.27 -2.58
C VAL A 66 -10.78 -1.33 -2.18
N ILE A 67 -9.85 -1.63 -3.10
CA ILE A 67 -8.79 -2.61 -2.87
C ILE A 67 -7.43 -1.91 -2.95
N ILE A 68 -6.66 -2.03 -1.87
CA ILE A 68 -5.30 -1.50 -1.78
C ILE A 68 -4.34 -2.69 -1.68
N ILE A 69 -3.35 -2.75 -2.56
CA ILE A 69 -2.31 -3.77 -2.51
C ILE A 69 -0.97 -3.11 -2.22
N GLY A 70 -0.34 -3.49 -1.10
CA GLY A 70 0.99 -3.06 -0.71
C GLY A 70 2.00 -4.19 -0.83
N ALA A 71 3.16 -3.96 -1.47
CA ALA A 71 4.17 -4.98 -1.67
C ALA A 71 5.59 -4.47 -1.45
N SER A 72 6.38 -5.22 -0.66
CA SER A 72 7.80 -4.94 -0.49
C SER A 72 8.62 -5.42 -1.69
N ILE A 73 9.75 -4.74 -1.89
CA ILE A 73 10.78 -5.17 -2.83
C ILE A 73 11.99 -5.66 -2.04
N ARG A 74 12.45 -6.86 -2.35
CA ARG A 74 13.70 -7.42 -1.88
C ARG A 74 14.57 -7.85 -3.05
N TYR A 75 15.85 -7.48 -3.03
CA TYR A 75 16.78 -7.74 -4.14
C TYR A 75 16.25 -7.30 -5.51
N GLY A 76 15.60 -6.13 -5.56
CA GLY A 76 15.09 -5.55 -6.79
C GLY A 76 13.83 -6.19 -7.38
N LYS A 77 13.16 -7.09 -6.65
CA LYS A 77 11.97 -7.81 -7.12
C LYS A 77 10.88 -7.83 -6.05
N HIS A 78 9.63 -7.77 -6.48
CA HIS A 78 8.48 -8.14 -5.65
C HIS A 78 8.42 -9.65 -5.47
N ASN A 79 7.76 -10.11 -4.39
CA ASN A 79 7.44 -11.51 -4.25
C ASN A 79 6.61 -11.97 -5.48
N PRO A 80 6.98 -13.08 -6.17
CA PRO A 80 6.26 -13.58 -7.34
C PRO A 80 4.77 -13.82 -7.10
N LYS A 81 4.37 -14.18 -5.87
CA LYS A 81 2.97 -14.36 -5.46
C LYS A 81 2.12 -13.11 -5.63
N VAL A 82 2.72 -11.90 -5.60
CA VAL A 82 1.98 -10.65 -5.83
C VAL A 82 1.48 -10.58 -7.28
N LYS A 83 2.34 -10.89 -8.24
CA LYS A 83 1.97 -10.92 -9.66
C LYS A 83 0.97 -12.04 -9.96
N GLU A 84 1.17 -13.20 -9.38
CA GLU A 84 0.26 -14.34 -9.50
C GLU A 84 -1.13 -14.01 -8.94
N PHE A 85 -1.18 -13.42 -7.74
CA PHE A 85 -2.43 -12.98 -7.10
C PHE A 85 -3.19 -11.98 -7.99
N ILE A 86 -2.51 -10.96 -8.52
CA ILE A 86 -3.11 -9.97 -9.41
C ILE A 86 -3.67 -10.67 -10.67
N LYS A 87 -2.90 -11.55 -11.30
CA LYS A 87 -3.32 -12.29 -12.49
C LYS A 87 -4.58 -13.14 -12.22
N ASN A 88 -4.59 -13.87 -11.11
CA ASN A 88 -5.68 -14.78 -10.75
C ASN A 88 -6.98 -14.06 -10.35
N ASN A 89 -6.88 -12.78 -9.99
CA ASN A 89 -8.03 -11.97 -9.53
C ASN A 89 -8.29 -10.75 -10.44
N LEU A 90 -7.70 -10.70 -11.63
CA LEU A 90 -7.73 -9.55 -12.51
C LEU A 90 -9.15 -9.03 -12.77
N MET A 91 -10.07 -9.92 -13.14
CA MET A 91 -11.48 -9.57 -13.42
C MET A 91 -12.17 -8.86 -12.26
N ILE A 92 -11.86 -9.24 -11.01
CA ILE A 92 -12.44 -8.59 -9.84
C ILE A 92 -11.74 -7.24 -9.61
N LEU A 93 -10.42 -7.21 -9.69
CA LEU A 93 -9.63 -6.01 -9.45
C LEU A 93 -9.98 -4.86 -10.43
N GLU A 94 -10.30 -5.19 -11.69
CA GLU A 94 -10.70 -4.21 -12.71
C GLU A 94 -12.09 -3.61 -12.48
N THR A 95 -12.93 -4.25 -11.67
CA THR A 95 -14.26 -3.72 -11.31
C THR A 95 -14.26 -2.87 -10.04
N LYS A 96 -13.13 -2.78 -9.35
CA LYS A 96 -13.02 -2.09 -8.05
C LYS A 96 -12.18 -0.83 -8.16
N LYS A 97 -12.52 0.18 -7.39
CA LYS A 97 -11.57 1.28 -7.11
C LYS A 97 -10.33 0.71 -6.46
N SER A 98 -9.16 1.12 -6.90
CA SER A 98 -7.96 0.39 -6.51
C SER A 98 -6.72 1.24 -6.35
N ALA A 99 -5.82 0.80 -5.47
CA ALA A 99 -4.53 1.42 -5.27
C ALA A 99 -3.42 0.37 -5.12
N PHE A 100 -2.23 0.74 -5.56
CA PHE A 100 -1.04 -0.08 -5.38
C PHE A 100 0.09 0.75 -4.81
N PHE A 101 0.78 0.25 -3.80
CA PHE A 101 2.03 0.85 -3.36
C PHE A 101 3.14 -0.17 -3.21
N THR A 102 4.36 0.28 -3.48
CA THR A 102 5.55 -0.53 -3.27
C THR A 102 6.43 0.06 -2.17
N VAL A 103 7.10 -0.81 -1.42
CA VAL A 103 8.02 -0.41 -0.34
C VAL A 103 9.43 -0.90 -0.68
N ASN A 104 10.38 0.02 -0.78
CA ASN A 104 11.78 -0.32 -1.06
C ASN A 104 12.75 0.75 -0.56
N VAL A 105 13.93 0.33 -0.10
CA VAL A 105 14.96 1.24 0.45
C VAL A 105 15.53 2.18 -0.63
N VAL A 106 15.42 1.85 -1.92
CA VAL A 106 15.93 2.69 -3.01
C VAL A 106 15.12 3.99 -3.14
N ALA A 107 13.85 3.96 -2.74
CA ALA A 107 12.97 5.14 -2.72
C ALA A 107 13.39 6.22 -1.69
N ARG A 108 14.45 5.98 -0.86
CA ARG A 108 15.08 7.03 -0.06
C ARG A 108 15.78 8.10 -0.90
N LYS A 109 16.08 7.82 -2.17
CA LYS A 109 16.74 8.75 -3.10
C LYS A 109 15.69 9.61 -3.79
N GLU A 110 15.86 10.93 -3.79
CA GLU A 110 14.94 11.88 -4.39
C GLU A 110 14.58 11.56 -5.86
N ASN A 111 15.57 11.15 -6.64
CA ASN A 111 15.36 10.79 -8.04
C ASN A 111 14.73 9.39 -8.25
N LYS A 112 14.33 8.68 -7.18
CA LYS A 112 13.72 7.34 -7.22
C LYS A 112 12.54 7.18 -6.26
N ASN A 113 12.06 8.27 -5.70
CA ASN A 113 10.98 8.28 -4.72
C ASN A 113 9.60 8.56 -5.32
N GLN A 114 9.48 8.64 -6.65
CA GLN A 114 8.21 8.83 -7.34
C GLN A 114 7.82 7.57 -8.13
N PRO A 115 6.52 7.32 -8.36
CA PRO A 115 6.06 6.20 -9.17
C PRO A 115 6.71 6.15 -10.56
N GLU A 116 6.88 7.33 -11.18
CA GLU A 116 7.42 7.50 -12.53
C GLU A 116 8.94 7.33 -12.61
N THR A 117 9.63 7.42 -11.49
CA THR A 117 11.10 7.37 -11.43
C THR A 117 11.65 6.14 -10.72
N ASN A 118 10.78 5.40 -9.99
CA ASN A 118 11.22 4.19 -9.30
C ASN A 118 11.35 3.01 -10.26
N PRO A 119 12.58 2.51 -10.51
CA PRO A 119 12.81 1.51 -11.57
C PRO A 119 12.12 0.18 -11.29
N TYR A 120 11.93 -0.17 -10.03
CA TYR A 120 11.31 -1.44 -9.64
C TYR A 120 9.80 -1.41 -9.82
N LEU A 121 9.17 -0.29 -9.45
CA LEU A 121 7.75 -0.09 -9.63
C LEU A 121 7.40 -0.03 -11.13
N ILE A 122 8.14 0.76 -11.91
CA ILE A 122 7.97 0.84 -13.37
C ILE A 122 8.06 -0.54 -14.02
N LYS A 123 9.10 -1.31 -13.67
CA LYS A 123 9.29 -2.67 -14.19
C LYS A 123 8.14 -3.59 -13.81
N PHE A 124 7.64 -3.49 -12.58
CA PHE A 124 6.53 -4.31 -12.10
C PHE A 124 5.23 -3.96 -12.85
N LEU A 125 4.87 -2.67 -12.92
CA LEU A 125 3.65 -2.23 -13.60
C LEU A 125 3.64 -2.61 -15.10
N LYS A 126 4.80 -2.57 -15.76
CA LYS A 126 4.94 -3.07 -17.15
C LYS A 126 4.76 -4.59 -17.27
N SER A 127 4.91 -5.34 -16.19
CA SER A 127 4.83 -6.81 -16.20
C SER A 127 3.44 -7.37 -15.86
N ILE A 128 2.49 -6.50 -15.52
CA ILE A 128 1.10 -6.86 -15.19
C ILE A 128 0.13 -6.11 -16.10
N THR A 129 -1.07 -6.66 -16.29
CA THR A 129 -2.15 -6.02 -17.07
C THR A 129 -3.02 -5.10 -16.23
N TRP A 130 -3.15 -5.38 -14.93
CA TRP A 130 -3.93 -4.56 -14.01
C TRP A 130 -3.37 -3.14 -13.90
N LYS A 131 -4.27 -2.15 -13.96
CA LYS A 131 -3.93 -0.73 -13.84
C LYS A 131 -4.66 -0.15 -12.63
N PRO A 132 -4.03 -0.09 -11.45
CA PRO A 132 -4.65 0.55 -10.28
C PRO A 132 -4.85 2.06 -10.51
N ASP A 133 -5.93 2.62 -9.95
CA ASP A 133 -6.26 4.05 -10.08
C ASP A 133 -5.23 4.95 -9.41
N ILE A 134 -4.66 4.49 -8.30
CA ILE A 134 -3.63 5.21 -7.55
C ILE A 134 -2.41 4.33 -7.38
N VAL A 135 -1.24 4.88 -7.69
CA VAL A 135 0.05 4.21 -7.49
C VAL A 135 0.97 5.09 -6.66
N ASP A 136 1.73 4.48 -5.74
CA ASP A 136 2.75 5.20 -5.00
C ASP A 136 3.95 4.30 -4.62
N VAL A 137 5.03 4.95 -4.17
CA VAL A 137 6.24 4.28 -3.70
C VAL A 137 6.70 4.90 -2.39
N PHE A 138 6.97 4.05 -1.41
CA PHE A 138 7.48 4.47 -0.11
C PHE A 138 8.89 3.94 0.12
N ALA A 139 9.73 4.77 0.69
CA ALA A 139 10.98 4.30 1.26
C ALA A 139 10.67 3.38 2.46
N GLY A 140 11.49 2.37 2.63
CA GLY A 140 11.29 1.41 3.71
C GLY A 140 12.21 1.66 4.90
N ARG A 141 12.14 0.74 5.86
CA ARG A 141 13.05 0.65 6.99
C ARG A 141 14.14 -0.36 6.68
N LEU A 142 15.35 -0.06 7.10
CA LEU A 142 16.49 -0.99 7.08
C LEU A 142 16.90 -1.31 8.51
N ASP A 143 16.55 -2.49 8.96
CA ASP A 143 16.82 -2.98 10.29
C ASP A 143 17.98 -3.99 10.25
N TYR A 144 19.22 -3.50 10.26
CA TYR A 144 20.39 -4.36 10.20
C TYR A 144 20.44 -5.41 11.33
N PRO A 145 20.12 -5.09 12.60
CA PRO A 145 20.12 -6.09 13.66
C PRO A 145 19.25 -7.31 13.36
N SER A 146 18.09 -7.13 12.75
CA SER A 146 17.14 -8.22 12.45
C SER A 146 17.50 -9.07 11.23
N LEU A 147 18.46 -8.63 10.40
CA LEU A 147 18.87 -9.37 9.22
C LEU A 147 19.77 -10.56 9.59
N ASN A 148 19.63 -11.66 8.85
CA ASN A 148 20.59 -12.75 8.92
C ASN A 148 21.99 -12.31 8.43
N PHE A 149 23.01 -13.12 8.72
CA PHE A 149 24.39 -12.75 8.43
C PHE A 149 24.64 -12.41 6.94
N TRP A 150 24.15 -13.26 6.02
CA TRP A 150 24.38 -13.08 4.58
C TRP A 150 23.64 -11.86 4.01
N ASP A 151 22.37 -11.70 4.36
CA ASP A 151 21.59 -10.54 3.97
C ASP A 151 22.24 -9.24 4.46
N LYS A 152 22.76 -9.26 5.70
CA LYS A 152 23.44 -8.12 6.32
C LYS A 152 24.66 -7.68 5.50
N GLN A 153 25.49 -8.62 5.05
CA GLN A 153 26.67 -8.30 4.24
C GLN A 153 26.30 -7.81 2.84
N ILE A 154 25.36 -8.47 2.18
CA ILE A 154 24.90 -8.09 0.85
C ILE A 154 24.28 -6.69 0.88
N ILE A 155 23.39 -6.43 1.83
CA ILE A 155 22.73 -5.13 1.96
C ILE A 155 23.74 -4.03 2.32
N ARG A 156 24.71 -4.32 3.22
CA ARG A 156 25.79 -3.40 3.54
C ARG A 156 26.59 -3.00 2.30
N LEU A 157 26.95 -3.97 1.44
CA LEU A 157 27.65 -3.71 0.19
C LEU A 157 26.82 -2.82 -0.74
N ILE A 158 25.54 -3.13 -0.91
CA ILE A 158 24.62 -2.31 -1.71
C ILE A 158 24.52 -0.89 -1.15
N MET A 159 24.43 -0.75 0.17
CA MET A 159 24.34 0.55 0.83
C MET A 159 25.66 1.33 0.69
N TYR A 160 26.81 0.68 0.80
CA TYR A 160 28.11 1.30 0.54
C TYR A 160 28.18 1.87 -0.89
N ILE A 161 27.92 1.06 -1.90
CA ILE A 161 27.92 1.47 -3.33
C ILE A 161 26.91 2.61 -3.58
N THR A 162 25.78 2.58 -2.89
CA THR A 162 24.68 3.55 -3.11
C THR A 162 24.72 4.74 -2.15
N LYS A 163 25.83 4.93 -1.42
CA LYS A 163 26.04 6.01 -0.43
C LYS A 163 24.93 6.04 0.64
N GLY A 164 24.54 4.88 1.12
CA GLY A 164 23.61 4.72 2.24
C GLY A 164 24.32 4.38 3.55
N PRO A 165 23.58 4.24 4.65
CA PRO A 165 24.13 3.90 5.95
C PRO A 165 24.63 2.45 6.00
N ILE A 166 25.77 2.21 6.65
CA ILE A 166 26.47 0.93 6.70
C ILE A 166 26.74 0.41 8.13
N ASP A 167 26.25 1.10 9.16
CA ASP A 167 26.41 0.67 10.55
C ASP A 167 25.43 -0.48 10.84
N LEU A 168 25.99 -1.68 11.00
CA LEU A 168 25.24 -2.94 11.16
C LEU A 168 24.53 -3.07 12.52
N LYS A 169 24.77 -2.15 13.45
CA LYS A 169 24.16 -2.15 14.79
C LYS A 169 22.90 -1.29 14.85
N LYS A 170 22.59 -0.55 13.78
CA LYS A 170 21.51 0.44 13.76
C LYS A 170 20.35 0.03 12.84
N THR A 171 19.19 0.56 13.18
CA THR A 171 18.00 0.57 12.33
C THR A 171 17.85 1.96 11.71
N TYR A 172 17.52 2.01 10.43
CA TYR A 172 17.34 3.25 9.67
C TYR A 172 15.95 3.28 9.10
N GLU A 173 15.19 4.31 9.48
CA GLU A 173 13.85 4.59 8.95
C GLU A 173 13.95 5.67 7.86
N PHE A 174 13.42 5.35 6.67
CA PHE A 174 13.44 6.26 5.52
C PHE A 174 12.03 6.61 5.04
N THR A 175 11.01 6.08 5.68
CA THR A 175 9.61 6.32 5.27
C THR A 175 9.23 7.77 5.49
N ASP A 176 8.78 8.43 4.45
CA ASP A 176 8.10 9.72 4.53
C ASP A 176 6.64 9.47 4.94
N TRP A 177 6.34 9.66 6.22
CA TRP A 177 5.02 9.44 6.78
C TRP A 177 3.98 10.46 6.30
N ASN A 178 4.40 11.69 5.94
CA ASN A 178 3.50 12.69 5.35
C ASN A 178 3.05 12.24 3.95
N ARG A 179 3.93 11.56 3.21
CA ARG A 179 3.57 10.96 1.93
C ARG A 179 2.60 9.80 2.10
N VAL A 180 2.75 8.98 3.15
CA VAL A 180 1.81 7.90 3.47
C VAL A 180 0.42 8.48 3.80
N GLU A 181 0.36 9.57 4.56
CA GLU A 181 -0.89 10.30 4.83
C GLU A 181 -1.51 10.86 3.55
N SER A 182 -0.70 11.52 2.71
CA SER A 182 -1.16 12.05 1.42
C SER A 182 -1.73 10.96 0.51
N PHE A 183 -1.15 9.77 0.51
CA PHE A 183 -1.67 8.61 -0.21
C PHE A 183 -3.04 8.17 0.36
N ALA A 184 -3.18 8.08 1.68
CA ALA A 184 -4.47 7.77 2.31
C ALA A 184 -5.53 8.83 1.96
N GLN A 185 -5.17 10.11 1.89
CA GLN A 185 -6.08 11.18 1.48
C GLN A 185 -6.53 11.05 0.02
N LYS A 186 -5.64 10.62 -0.89
CA LYS A 186 -6.03 10.31 -2.29
C LYS A 186 -7.04 9.17 -2.33
N ILE A 187 -6.89 8.15 -1.48
CA ILE A 187 -7.85 7.03 -1.39
C ILE A 187 -9.20 7.50 -0.86
N ILE A 188 -9.25 8.37 0.14
CA ILE A 188 -10.50 8.98 0.63
C ILE A 188 -11.22 9.70 -0.51
N ASN A 189 -10.49 10.43 -1.34
CA ASN A 189 -11.08 11.15 -2.47
C ASN A 189 -11.54 10.19 -3.59
N LEU A 190 -10.79 9.13 -3.86
CA LEU A 190 -11.19 8.08 -4.81
C LEU A 190 -12.47 7.38 -4.35
N SER A 191 -12.66 7.19 -3.04
CA SER A 191 -13.78 6.44 -2.47
C SER A 191 -15.08 7.23 -2.35
N LYS A 192 -15.06 8.53 -2.60
CA LYS A 192 -16.26 9.38 -2.70
C LYS A 192 -16.98 9.18 -4.03
#